data_82757fcd3e77e32e0be2b89f1fe01c5e
#
_entry.id   82757fcd3e77e32e0be2b89f1fe01c5e
#
_cell.length_a   1.000
_cell.length_b   1.000
_cell.length_c   1.000
_cell.angle_alpha   90.00
_cell.angle_beta   90.00
_cell.angle_gamma   90.00
#
_symmetry.space_group_name_H-M   'P 1'
#
loop_
_entity.id
_entity.type
_entity.pdbx_description
1 polymer ?
#
loop_
_entity_poly.entity_id
_entity_poly.type
_entity_poly.pdbx_seq_one_letter_code
_entity_poly.pdbx_strand_id
1 'polypeptide(L)'
;AELAAKIYGATMCYPLVNGSSAGILAAITAEAGAGGCVLMARNCHKSVFNALSLAGIEPVYAYPEFISEHGISGAVSADEIARLLAENPDAEAVIFPSPNYYGICSDIEAIADVVHRAGKILIVDQAHGAHLKFFSKFGSLSGADMTGALSEESVTRCADKALLSEAAACSSCCADAAGTLCACAVRFPKSAEEQGADIAINSVHKTLGSFTQSAVMNVNSDKIDLNLLEDKLQMVESSSPSYLLLASLDMSADIIDKHGPLIFARWKENIEWFLGETKKIKGLSVMNSARQGASGEFDSTKLNLDMSALGLSGDMLDEELMKRGIYSELVTGNILMCMTGMGNVRGDYEKLLAALREIAERYSGGRCREAGVCRAKNDLEMHKNKPVEVENGGVSLGYPCFGTLELCSVPDDKEKVRLCESADRVCAVSIIPYPPGIPLVCPGEKITAELAAYVSELRARGHKVIGVTADGKVTVGKENNR
;
A
#
# COMPACT_ATOMS: atom_id res chain seq x y z
N ALA A 1 -8.10 3.26 23.62
CA ALA A 1 -9.21 2.71 22.82
C ALA A 1 -10.30 3.75 22.61
N GLU A 2 -10.96 4.27 23.65
CA GLU A 2 -12.10 5.19 23.56
C GLU A 2 -11.80 6.47 22.72
N LEU A 3 -10.65 7.13 22.99
CA LEU A 3 -10.24 8.29 22.21
C LEU A 3 -10.01 7.92 20.74
N ALA A 4 -9.36 6.79 20.47
CA ALA A 4 -9.14 6.32 19.12
C ALA A 4 -10.47 6.03 18.40
N ALA A 5 -11.41 5.32 19.04
CA ALA A 5 -12.75 5.12 18.50
C ALA A 5 -13.45 6.44 18.16
N LYS A 6 -13.41 7.42 19.09
CA LYS A 6 -13.98 8.75 18.90
C LYS A 6 -13.40 9.48 17.67
N ILE A 7 -12.07 9.51 17.52
CA ILE A 7 -11.43 10.27 16.43
C ILE A 7 -11.65 9.60 15.07
N TYR A 8 -11.65 8.26 15.00
CA TYR A 8 -11.97 7.51 13.79
C TYR A 8 -13.47 7.45 13.48
N GLY A 9 -14.34 7.72 14.48
CA GLY A 9 -15.77 7.57 14.35
C GLY A 9 -16.22 6.11 14.30
N ALA A 10 -15.45 5.24 14.99
CA ALA A 10 -15.74 3.81 15.09
C ALA A 10 -16.63 3.51 16.31
N THR A 11 -17.44 2.45 16.21
CA THR A 11 -18.22 1.96 17.36
C THR A 11 -17.31 1.37 18.43
N MET A 12 -16.29 0.60 17.99
CA MET A 12 -15.26 0.02 18.85
C MET A 12 -13.90 0.13 18.16
N CYS A 13 -12.84 0.36 18.95
CA CYS A 13 -11.47 0.40 18.46
C CYS A 13 -10.57 -0.46 19.35
N TYR A 14 -9.89 -1.41 18.75
CA TYR A 14 -8.94 -2.30 19.41
C TYR A 14 -7.50 -1.85 19.10
N PRO A 15 -6.71 -1.44 20.10
CA PRO A 15 -5.28 -1.20 19.92
C PRO A 15 -4.54 -2.52 19.71
N LEU A 16 -3.69 -2.59 18.70
CA LEU A 16 -2.94 -3.77 18.31
C LEU A 16 -1.44 -3.54 18.51
N VAL A 17 -0.81 -4.39 19.29
CA VAL A 17 0.65 -4.34 19.56
C VAL A 17 1.44 -5.35 18.73
N ASN A 18 0.77 -6.30 18.08
CA ASN A 18 1.38 -7.24 17.13
C ASN A 18 1.13 -6.84 15.66
N GLY A 19 0.81 -5.55 15.42
CA GLY A 19 0.64 -4.96 14.10
C GLY A 19 -0.75 -5.22 13.51
N SER A 20 -1.01 -4.58 12.36
CA SER A 20 -2.21 -4.85 11.56
C SER A 20 -2.35 -6.33 11.18
N SER A 21 -1.23 -7.06 11.11
CA SER A 21 -1.26 -8.50 10.83
C SER A 21 -2.08 -9.28 11.85
N ALA A 22 -1.96 -8.97 13.16
CA ALA A 22 -2.76 -9.62 14.20
C ALA A 22 -4.26 -9.30 14.02
N GLY A 23 -4.60 -8.03 13.77
CA GLY A 23 -5.98 -7.64 13.49
C GLY A 23 -6.58 -8.33 12.26
N ILE A 24 -5.81 -8.46 11.18
CA ILE A 24 -6.21 -9.17 9.96
C ILE A 24 -6.47 -10.66 10.27
N LEU A 25 -5.55 -11.32 11.00
CA LEU A 25 -5.73 -12.72 11.37
C LEU A 25 -6.99 -12.91 12.23
N ALA A 26 -7.17 -12.06 13.24
CA ALA A 26 -8.32 -12.12 14.13
C ALA A 26 -9.63 -11.89 13.36
N ALA A 27 -9.71 -10.84 12.55
CA ALA A 27 -10.92 -10.52 11.79
C ALA A 27 -11.31 -11.64 10.83
N ILE A 28 -10.38 -12.15 10.02
CA ILE A 28 -10.66 -13.23 9.06
C ILE A 28 -11.09 -14.50 9.78
N THR A 29 -10.39 -14.90 10.85
CA THR A 29 -10.71 -16.13 11.57
C THR A 29 -11.97 -16.04 12.42
N ALA A 30 -12.38 -14.85 12.82
CA ALA A 30 -13.67 -14.63 13.48
C ALA A 30 -14.82 -14.74 12.49
N GLU A 31 -14.70 -14.10 11.33
CA GLU A 31 -15.82 -13.99 10.40
C GLU A 31 -16.00 -15.25 9.52
N ALA A 32 -14.91 -15.88 9.09
CA ALA A 32 -15.01 -17.06 8.23
C ALA A 32 -14.95 -18.41 9.00
N GLY A 33 -14.47 -18.39 10.24
CA GLY A 33 -14.30 -19.63 10.99
C GLY A 33 -13.25 -20.58 10.38
N ALA A 34 -13.06 -21.73 11.03
CA ALA A 34 -12.13 -22.74 10.54
C ALA A 34 -12.78 -23.56 9.40
N GLY A 35 -12.08 -23.66 8.28
CA GLY A 35 -12.56 -24.37 7.09
C GLY A 35 -13.64 -23.63 6.28
N GLY A 36 -13.89 -22.34 6.59
CA GLY A 36 -14.81 -21.49 5.85
C GLY A 36 -14.24 -20.98 4.53
N CYS A 37 -14.92 -20.03 3.91
CA CYS A 37 -14.53 -19.43 2.63
C CYS A 37 -14.49 -17.90 2.73
N VAL A 38 -13.47 -17.26 2.13
CA VAL A 38 -13.31 -15.81 2.09
C VAL A 38 -13.05 -15.35 0.66
N LEU A 39 -13.80 -14.34 0.22
CA LEU A 39 -13.48 -13.61 -1.00
C LEU A 39 -12.42 -12.56 -0.71
N MET A 40 -11.27 -12.64 -1.37
CA MET A 40 -10.15 -11.76 -1.11
C MET A 40 -9.53 -11.21 -2.38
N ALA A 41 -9.02 -9.97 -2.31
CA ALA A 41 -8.22 -9.44 -3.41
C ALA A 41 -6.89 -10.19 -3.54
N ARG A 42 -6.49 -10.55 -4.77
CA ARG A 42 -5.25 -11.30 -5.02
C ARG A 42 -3.99 -10.50 -4.65
N ASN A 43 -4.08 -9.17 -4.56
CA ASN A 43 -3.00 -8.28 -4.12
C ASN A 43 -3.00 -7.99 -2.62
N CYS A 44 -3.69 -8.77 -1.81
CA CYS A 44 -3.64 -8.66 -0.35
C CYS A 44 -2.22 -8.92 0.20
N HIS A 45 -1.95 -8.29 1.34
CA HIS A 45 -0.71 -8.54 2.07
C HIS A 45 -0.66 -10.00 2.57
N LYS A 46 0.56 -10.54 2.72
CA LYS A 46 0.81 -11.92 3.19
C LYS A 46 0.08 -12.32 4.48
N SER A 47 -0.29 -11.36 5.33
CA SER A 47 -1.05 -11.63 6.57
C SER A 47 -2.42 -12.24 6.31
N VAL A 48 -3.09 -11.86 5.20
CA VAL A 48 -4.35 -12.48 4.79
C VAL A 48 -4.13 -13.95 4.44
N PHE A 49 -3.14 -14.25 3.60
CA PHE A 49 -2.78 -15.62 3.23
C PHE A 49 -2.35 -16.46 4.44
N ASN A 50 -1.69 -15.83 5.42
CA ASN A 50 -1.35 -16.51 6.67
C ASN A 50 -2.60 -16.88 7.47
N ALA A 51 -3.61 -16.02 7.55
CA ALA A 51 -4.88 -16.31 8.20
C ALA A 51 -5.57 -17.52 7.57
N LEU A 52 -5.65 -17.54 6.22
CA LEU A 52 -6.22 -18.66 5.48
C LEU A 52 -5.50 -19.97 5.80
N SER A 53 -4.17 -19.94 5.74
CA SER A 53 -3.33 -21.13 5.98
C SER A 53 -3.44 -21.66 7.41
N LEU A 54 -3.55 -20.76 8.41
CA LEU A 54 -3.67 -21.15 9.83
C LEU A 54 -5.02 -21.76 10.18
N ALA A 55 -6.09 -21.26 9.56
CA ALA A 55 -7.46 -21.68 9.85
C ALA A 55 -8.05 -22.67 8.81
N GLY A 56 -7.30 -23.01 7.76
CA GLY A 56 -7.77 -23.87 6.69
C GLY A 56 -8.91 -23.24 5.87
N ILE A 57 -8.93 -21.90 5.76
CA ILE A 57 -9.95 -21.14 5.05
C ILE A 57 -9.65 -21.16 3.55
N GLU A 58 -10.67 -21.41 2.72
CA GLU A 58 -10.55 -21.42 1.27
C GLU A 58 -10.69 -20.00 0.69
N PRO A 59 -9.74 -19.57 -0.19
CA PRO A 59 -9.84 -18.27 -0.84
C PRO A 59 -10.64 -18.33 -2.14
N VAL A 60 -11.49 -17.32 -2.35
CA VAL A 60 -11.98 -16.92 -3.68
C VAL A 60 -11.26 -15.65 -4.06
N TYR A 61 -10.50 -15.66 -5.16
CA TYR A 61 -9.67 -14.52 -5.54
C TYR A 61 -10.42 -13.53 -6.42
N ALA A 62 -10.51 -12.26 -5.98
CA ALA A 62 -10.82 -11.11 -6.80
C ALA A 62 -9.52 -10.51 -7.34
N TYR A 63 -9.39 -10.43 -8.66
CA TYR A 63 -8.21 -9.84 -9.28
C TYR A 63 -8.39 -8.34 -9.46
N PRO A 64 -7.50 -7.51 -8.88
CA PRO A 64 -7.53 -6.08 -9.11
C PRO A 64 -7.21 -5.77 -10.57
N GLU A 65 -7.66 -4.63 -11.05
CA GLU A 65 -7.27 -4.10 -12.34
C GLU A 65 -5.74 -4.00 -12.46
N PHE A 66 -5.21 -4.22 -13.67
CA PHE A 66 -3.78 -4.07 -13.94
C PHE A 66 -3.52 -2.78 -14.71
N ILE A 67 -2.73 -1.88 -14.12
CA ILE A 67 -2.32 -0.61 -14.75
C ILE A 67 -1.07 -0.87 -15.57
N SER A 68 -1.26 -1.23 -16.83
CA SER A 68 -0.18 -1.66 -17.73
C SER A 68 0.89 -0.59 -17.97
N GLU A 69 0.51 0.69 -17.97
CA GLU A 69 1.45 1.81 -18.15
C GLU A 69 2.54 1.84 -17.06
N HIS A 70 2.19 1.41 -15.84
CA HIS A 70 3.10 1.41 -14.70
C HIS A 70 3.50 0.01 -14.24
N GLY A 71 2.86 -1.03 -14.76
CA GLY A 71 3.11 -2.41 -14.35
C GLY A 71 2.72 -2.69 -12.89
N ILE A 72 1.64 -2.09 -12.39
CA ILE A 72 1.18 -2.21 -11.00
C ILE A 72 -0.29 -2.62 -10.93
N SER A 73 -0.69 -3.18 -9.78
CA SER A 73 -2.09 -3.48 -9.50
C SER A 73 -2.87 -2.22 -9.17
N GLY A 74 -4.07 -2.10 -9.74
CA GLY A 74 -5.04 -1.05 -9.50
C GLY A 74 -6.05 -1.39 -8.39
N ALA A 75 -7.27 -0.91 -8.56
CA ALA A 75 -8.41 -1.13 -7.66
C ALA A 75 -9.11 -2.46 -7.93
N VAL A 76 -9.88 -2.93 -6.95
CA VAL A 76 -10.88 -4.00 -7.13
C VAL A 76 -12.22 -3.34 -7.42
N SER A 77 -12.97 -3.86 -8.40
CA SER A 77 -14.27 -3.30 -8.78
C SER A 77 -15.43 -3.94 -8.00
N ALA A 78 -16.48 -3.15 -7.76
CA ALA A 78 -17.70 -3.64 -7.13
C ALA A 78 -18.41 -4.71 -8.00
N ASP A 79 -18.33 -4.58 -9.32
CA ASP A 79 -18.92 -5.54 -10.27
C ASP A 79 -18.25 -6.92 -10.16
N GLU A 80 -16.92 -6.96 -10.02
CA GLU A 80 -16.18 -8.20 -9.84
C GLU A 80 -16.52 -8.86 -8.49
N ILE A 81 -16.63 -8.08 -7.42
CA ILE A 81 -17.07 -8.58 -6.12
C ILE A 81 -18.51 -9.12 -6.20
N ALA A 82 -19.41 -8.42 -6.87
CA ALA A 82 -20.79 -8.86 -7.05
C ALA A 82 -20.87 -10.20 -7.80
N ARG A 83 -20.12 -10.34 -8.89
CA ARG A 83 -20.05 -11.56 -9.68
C ARG A 83 -19.54 -12.74 -8.85
N LEU A 84 -18.42 -12.53 -8.15
CA LEU A 84 -17.79 -13.58 -7.35
C LEU A 84 -18.64 -14.01 -6.16
N LEU A 85 -19.34 -13.08 -5.49
CA LEU A 85 -20.29 -13.43 -4.40
C LEU A 85 -21.48 -14.23 -4.92
N ALA A 86 -21.97 -13.93 -6.12
CA ALA A 86 -23.05 -14.70 -6.74
C ALA A 86 -22.61 -16.13 -7.11
N GLU A 87 -21.37 -16.30 -7.55
CA GLU A 87 -20.79 -17.61 -7.91
C GLU A 87 -20.34 -18.42 -6.65
N ASN A 88 -20.06 -17.73 -5.54
CA ASN A 88 -19.55 -18.34 -4.31
C ASN A 88 -20.40 -17.88 -3.09
N PRO A 89 -21.66 -18.32 -2.98
CA PRO A 89 -22.55 -17.88 -1.90
C PRO A 89 -22.08 -18.28 -0.49
N ASP A 90 -21.19 -19.27 -0.40
CA ASP A 90 -20.60 -19.77 0.86
C ASP A 90 -19.46 -18.87 1.37
N ALA A 91 -18.99 -17.88 0.57
CA ALA A 91 -18.04 -16.92 1.07
C ALA A 91 -18.66 -16.07 2.20
N GLU A 92 -18.05 -16.05 3.37
CA GLU A 92 -18.61 -15.46 4.58
C GLU A 92 -18.21 -13.99 4.76
N ALA A 93 -17.01 -13.63 4.28
CA ALA A 93 -16.50 -12.27 4.32
C ALA A 93 -15.78 -11.91 3.03
N VAL A 94 -15.65 -10.59 2.80
CA VAL A 94 -14.85 -10.01 1.72
C VAL A 94 -13.71 -9.21 2.32
N ILE A 95 -12.47 -9.38 1.83
CA ILE A 95 -11.31 -8.61 2.26
C ILE A 95 -10.48 -8.11 1.09
N PHE A 96 -10.09 -6.84 1.12
CA PHE A 96 -9.14 -6.24 0.18
C PHE A 96 -8.36 -5.07 0.79
N PRO A 97 -7.16 -4.72 0.25
CA PRO A 97 -6.41 -3.54 0.67
C PRO A 97 -6.95 -2.27 0.02
N SER A 98 -7.18 -1.22 0.81
CA SER A 98 -7.50 0.12 0.30
C SER A 98 -7.08 1.21 1.30
N PRO A 99 -6.14 2.11 0.93
CA PRO A 99 -5.40 2.13 -0.33
C PRO A 99 -4.49 0.91 -0.49
N ASN A 100 -4.18 0.55 -1.74
CA ASN A 100 -3.12 -0.39 -2.00
C ASN A 100 -1.74 0.26 -1.76
N TYR A 101 -0.65 -0.48 -1.99
CA TYR A 101 0.70 0.01 -1.70
C TYR A 101 1.07 1.29 -2.45
N TYR A 102 0.52 1.49 -3.66
CA TYR A 102 0.79 2.66 -4.51
C TYR A 102 -0.12 3.84 -4.24
N GLY A 103 -1.10 3.70 -3.33
CA GLY A 103 -2.06 4.74 -2.99
C GLY A 103 -3.37 4.69 -3.77
N ILE A 104 -3.59 3.65 -4.57
CA ILE A 104 -4.85 3.48 -5.30
C ILE A 104 -5.90 2.91 -4.35
N CYS A 105 -7.06 3.57 -4.27
CA CYS A 105 -8.20 3.15 -3.47
C CYS A 105 -9.28 2.51 -4.33
N SER A 106 -9.92 1.47 -3.83
CA SER A 106 -11.15 0.92 -4.41
C SER A 106 -12.35 1.78 -3.99
N ASP A 107 -13.42 1.72 -4.76
CA ASP A 107 -14.72 2.32 -4.38
C ASP A 107 -15.35 1.47 -3.28
N ILE A 108 -14.96 1.77 -2.02
CA ILE A 108 -15.38 0.99 -0.85
C ILE A 108 -16.89 1.12 -0.64
N GLU A 109 -17.49 2.29 -0.91
CA GLU A 109 -18.91 2.53 -0.74
C GLU A 109 -19.74 1.61 -1.67
N ALA A 110 -19.37 1.55 -2.95
CA ALA A 110 -20.02 0.64 -3.91
C ALA A 110 -19.81 -0.83 -3.56
N ILE A 111 -18.61 -1.20 -3.09
CA ILE A 111 -18.30 -2.58 -2.67
C ILE A 111 -19.09 -2.94 -1.39
N ALA A 112 -19.18 -2.04 -0.40
CA ALA A 112 -19.94 -2.24 0.83
C ALA A 112 -21.42 -2.51 0.51
N ASP A 113 -22.01 -1.71 -0.41
CA ASP A 113 -23.39 -1.92 -0.85
C ASP A 113 -23.61 -3.32 -1.44
N VAL A 114 -22.66 -3.82 -2.22
CA VAL A 114 -22.73 -5.18 -2.80
C VAL A 114 -22.61 -6.25 -1.72
N VAL A 115 -21.61 -6.13 -0.86
CA VAL A 115 -21.32 -7.10 0.21
C VAL A 115 -22.47 -7.18 1.21
N HIS A 116 -23.00 -6.03 1.63
CA HIS A 116 -24.11 -5.97 2.60
C HIS A 116 -25.41 -6.48 2.01
N ARG A 117 -25.69 -6.26 0.72
CA ARG A 117 -26.86 -6.87 0.05
C ARG A 117 -26.77 -8.38 -0.02
N ALA A 118 -25.56 -8.93 -0.10
CA ALA A 118 -25.31 -10.37 -0.02
C ALA A 118 -25.37 -10.90 1.43
N GLY A 119 -25.54 -10.03 2.43
CA GLY A 119 -25.55 -10.43 3.87
C GLY A 119 -24.19 -10.79 4.42
N LYS A 120 -23.12 -10.36 3.78
CA LYS A 120 -21.72 -10.70 4.14
C LYS A 120 -21.04 -9.55 4.88
N ILE A 121 -19.85 -9.81 5.45
CA ILE A 121 -19.03 -8.86 6.19
C ILE A 121 -17.95 -8.28 5.29
N LEU A 122 -17.72 -6.96 5.38
CA LEU A 122 -16.67 -6.26 4.67
C LEU A 122 -15.51 -5.91 5.59
N ILE A 123 -14.35 -6.49 5.34
CA ILE A 123 -13.08 -6.21 6.02
C ILE A 123 -12.19 -5.41 5.06
N VAL A 124 -11.69 -4.26 5.49
CA VAL A 124 -10.75 -3.46 4.69
C VAL A 124 -9.39 -3.40 5.39
N ASP A 125 -8.36 -3.91 4.70
CA ASP A 125 -6.97 -3.68 5.11
C ASP A 125 -6.58 -2.25 4.70
N GLN A 126 -6.77 -1.31 5.63
CA GLN A 126 -6.42 0.11 5.49
C GLN A 126 -5.04 0.42 6.09
N ALA A 127 -4.14 -0.56 6.15
CA ALA A 127 -2.82 -0.38 6.77
C ALA A 127 -2.02 0.79 6.19
N HIS A 128 -2.23 1.14 4.92
CA HIS A 128 -1.60 2.27 4.25
C HIS A 128 -2.43 3.55 4.27
N GLY A 129 -3.63 3.54 4.85
CA GLY A 129 -4.61 4.63 4.81
C GLY A 129 -5.06 5.15 6.19
N ALA A 130 -4.33 4.84 7.27
CA ALA A 130 -4.70 5.27 8.64
C ALA A 130 -4.96 6.77 8.80
N HIS A 131 -4.42 7.59 7.92
CA HIS A 131 -4.55 9.05 7.90
C HIS A 131 -5.77 9.57 7.13
N LEU A 132 -6.40 8.76 6.29
CA LEU A 132 -7.45 9.20 5.36
C LEU A 132 -8.64 9.82 6.12
N LYS A 133 -9.07 9.21 7.22
CA LYS A 133 -10.12 9.74 8.09
C LYS A 133 -9.88 11.20 8.49
N PHE A 134 -8.64 11.54 8.74
CA PHE A 134 -8.29 12.87 9.25
C PHE A 134 -8.14 13.89 8.13
N PHE A 135 -7.75 13.48 6.92
CA PHE A 135 -7.82 14.36 5.76
C PHE A 135 -9.27 14.67 5.38
N SER A 136 -10.18 13.71 5.45
CA SER A 136 -11.61 13.93 5.25
C SER A 136 -12.14 14.94 6.29
N LYS A 137 -11.77 14.76 7.55
CA LYS A 137 -12.24 15.59 8.67
C LYS A 137 -11.64 17.00 8.68
N PHE A 138 -10.35 17.16 8.36
CA PHE A 138 -9.60 18.40 8.57
C PHE A 138 -9.09 19.04 7.27
N GLY A 139 -9.00 18.29 6.17
CA GLY A 139 -8.38 18.75 4.93
C GLY A 139 -9.15 19.84 4.16
N SER A 140 -10.38 20.15 4.57
CA SER A 140 -11.19 21.25 4.02
C SER A 140 -11.01 22.59 4.76
N LEU A 141 -10.33 22.58 5.91
CA LEU A 141 -10.13 23.80 6.71
C LEU A 141 -9.13 24.74 6.00
N SER A 142 -9.55 25.99 5.81
CA SER A 142 -8.67 27.03 5.29
C SER A 142 -7.80 27.65 6.39
N GLY A 143 -6.68 28.29 6.02
CA GLY A 143 -5.83 28.98 6.98
C GLY A 143 -6.56 30.05 7.82
N ALA A 144 -7.68 30.60 7.31
CA ALA A 144 -8.53 31.54 8.03
C ALA A 144 -9.38 30.86 9.13
N ASP A 145 -9.80 29.62 8.90
CA ASP A 145 -10.58 28.84 9.88
C ASP A 145 -9.70 28.38 11.04
N MET A 146 -8.38 28.28 10.80
CA MET A 146 -7.40 27.78 11.79
C MET A 146 -7.09 28.79 12.91
N THR A 147 -7.21 30.11 12.62
CA THR A 147 -6.98 31.14 13.64
C THR A 147 -8.08 31.20 14.71
N GLY A 148 -9.29 30.69 14.39
CA GLY A 148 -10.39 30.62 15.34
C GLY A 148 -10.44 29.34 16.19
N ALA A 149 -9.75 28.28 15.77
CA ALA A 149 -9.77 26.97 16.44
C ALA A 149 -8.68 26.82 17.53
N LEU A 150 -7.69 27.73 17.54
CA LEU A 150 -6.65 27.77 18.57
C LEU A 150 -7.09 28.71 19.69
N SER A 151 -7.54 28.17 20.82
CA SER A 151 -7.76 28.99 22.02
C SER A 151 -6.43 29.61 22.47
N GLU A 152 -6.46 30.87 22.91
CA GLU A 152 -5.26 31.63 23.35
C GLU A 152 -4.43 30.91 24.44
N GLU A 153 -4.99 29.95 25.14
CA GLU A 153 -4.31 29.15 26.18
C GLU A 153 -3.37 28.06 25.63
N SER A 154 -3.59 27.56 24.39
CA SER A 154 -2.74 26.54 23.77
C SER A 154 -1.46 27.10 23.15
N VAL A 155 -1.41 28.41 22.88
CA VAL A 155 -0.30 29.07 22.17
C VAL A 155 0.89 29.41 23.11
N THR A 156 0.72 29.33 24.43
CA THR A 156 1.71 29.80 25.40
C THR A 156 2.71 28.74 25.90
N ARG A 157 2.58 27.48 25.50
CA ARG A 157 3.53 26.43 25.89
C ARG A 157 4.23 25.81 24.69
N CYS A 158 5.48 26.18 24.50
CA CYS A 158 6.50 25.58 23.61
C CYS A 158 6.42 25.90 22.11
N ALA A 159 7.53 26.44 21.59
CA ALA A 159 7.98 26.46 20.17
C ALA A 159 7.03 27.02 19.10
N ASP A 160 5.82 27.42 19.42
CA ASP A 160 4.73 27.65 18.47
C ASP A 160 4.77 29.01 17.74
N LYS A 161 5.61 29.97 18.17
CA LYS A 161 5.71 31.28 17.50
C LYS A 161 6.34 31.20 16.10
N ALA A 162 7.25 30.25 15.88
CA ALA A 162 7.84 30.01 14.56
C ALA A 162 6.81 29.35 13.63
N LEU A 163 5.95 28.49 14.17
CA LEU A 163 4.91 27.77 13.46
C LEU A 163 3.78 28.69 12.94
N LEU A 164 3.44 29.73 13.68
CA LEU A 164 2.37 30.68 13.31
C LEU A 164 2.83 31.75 12.30
N SER A 165 4.13 32.09 12.27
CA SER A 165 4.67 33.07 11.32
C SER A 165 4.74 32.55 9.89
N GLU A 166 4.90 31.24 9.68
CA GLU A 166 4.90 30.62 8.36
C GLU A 166 3.49 30.43 7.79
N ALA A 167 2.48 30.22 8.64
CA ALA A 167 1.08 30.04 8.20
C ALA A 167 0.46 31.34 7.62
N ALA A 168 0.95 32.51 8.05
CA ALA A 168 0.45 33.80 7.58
C ALA A 168 0.97 34.23 6.18
N ALA A 169 1.99 33.56 5.65
CA ALA A 169 2.66 33.97 4.42
C ALA A 169 2.08 33.35 3.12
N CYS A 170 1.17 32.38 3.20
CA CYS A 170 0.72 31.60 2.04
C CYS A 170 -0.75 31.78 1.63
N SER A 171 -1.29 33.01 1.76
CA SER A 171 -2.67 33.29 1.33
C SER A 171 -2.81 33.72 -0.16
N SER A 172 -1.78 33.59 -1.00
CA SER A 172 -1.79 34.22 -2.33
C SER A 172 -1.87 33.34 -3.58
N CYS A 173 -2.06 32.04 -3.47
CA CYS A 173 -2.32 31.28 -4.70
C CYS A 173 -3.44 30.26 -4.46
N CYS A 174 -4.53 30.42 -5.14
CA CYS A 174 -5.44 29.36 -5.56
C CYS A 174 -6.92 29.75 -5.62
N ALA A 175 -7.25 30.96 -6.05
CA ALA A 175 -8.54 31.20 -6.70
C ALA A 175 -8.31 32.17 -7.87
N ASP A 176 -8.63 31.73 -9.08
CA ASP A 176 -8.87 32.68 -10.15
C ASP A 176 -10.19 33.41 -9.88
N ALA A 177 -10.37 34.57 -10.51
CA ALA A 177 -11.55 35.42 -10.32
C ALA A 177 -12.89 34.77 -10.74
N ALA A 178 -12.87 33.50 -11.15
CA ALA A 178 -14.03 32.71 -11.59
C ALA A 178 -14.40 31.58 -10.62
N GLY A 179 -13.70 31.42 -9.48
CA GLY A 179 -14.02 30.35 -8.51
C GLY A 179 -13.66 28.95 -9.00
N THR A 180 -12.87 28.83 -10.06
CA THR A 180 -12.41 27.55 -10.57
C THR A 180 -11.28 27.04 -9.67
N LEU A 181 -11.48 25.88 -9.02
CA LEU A 181 -10.47 25.21 -8.22
C LEU A 181 -9.21 25.00 -9.06
N CYS A 182 -8.05 25.46 -8.55
CA CYS A 182 -6.76 25.25 -9.20
C CYS A 182 -6.60 23.75 -9.53
N ALA A 183 -6.10 23.45 -10.73
CA ALA A 183 -5.84 22.07 -11.19
C ALA A 183 -4.80 21.28 -10.36
N CYS A 184 -4.32 21.85 -9.27
CA CYS A 184 -3.40 21.24 -8.31
C CYS A 184 -4.05 20.93 -6.96
N ALA A 185 -5.32 21.22 -6.73
CA ALA A 185 -5.98 20.90 -5.48
C ALA A 185 -6.06 19.36 -5.31
N VAL A 186 -5.39 18.85 -4.29
CA VAL A 186 -5.40 17.42 -3.94
C VAL A 186 -6.67 17.10 -3.17
N ARG A 187 -7.39 16.08 -3.64
CA ARG A 187 -8.49 15.47 -2.89
C ARG A 187 -8.00 14.16 -2.31
N PHE A 188 -8.28 13.96 -1.04
CA PHE A 188 -8.00 12.68 -0.39
C PHE A 188 -9.26 11.82 -0.38
N PRO A 189 -9.11 10.50 -0.56
CA PRO A 189 -10.19 9.54 -0.43
C PRO A 189 -10.81 9.59 0.98
N LYS A 190 -12.09 9.23 1.08
CA LYS A 190 -12.69 8.92 2.38
C LYS A 190 -12.06 7.67 2.97
N SER A 191 -12.05 7.55 4.30
CA SER A 191 -11.59 6.34 4.96
C SER A 191 -12.58 5.18 4.79
N ALA A 192 -12.12 3.94 5.04
CA ALA A 192 -12.97 2.76 4.97
C ALA A 192 -14.12 2.82 5.99
N GLU A 193 -13.87 3.39 7.16
CA GLU A 193 -14.89 3.62 8.19
C GLU A 193 -16.01 4.54 7.71
N GLU A 194 -15.70 5.50 6.84
CA GLU A 194 -16.69 6.44 6.28
C GLU A 194 -17.47 5.86 5.10
N GLN A 195 -16.96 4.80 4.50
CA GLN A 195 -17.50 4.18 3.29
C GLN A 195 -18.20 2.84 3.57
N GLY A 196 -18.44 2.50 4.85
CA GLY A 196 -19.27 1.36 5.21
C GLY A 196 -18.51 0.05 5.42
N ALA A 197 -17.18 0.07 5.60
CA ALA A 197 -16.46 -1.13 6.06
C ALA A 197 -16.95 -1.56 7.45
N ASP A 198 -17.26 -2.85 7.64
CA ASP A 198 -17.63 -3.41 8.93
C ASP A 198 -16.43 -3.44 9.87
N ILE A 199 -15.25 -3.82 9.33
CA ILE A 199 -13.97 -3.82 10.02
C ILE A 199 -12.93 -3.10 9.15
N ALA A 200 -12.24 -2.10 9.71
CA ALA A 200 -11.12 -1.43 9.08
C ALA A 200 -9.85 -1.59 9.93
N ILE A 201 -8.74 -2.04 9.33
CA ILE A 201 -7.49 -2.30 10.05
C ILE A 201 -6.42 -1.31 9.61
N ASN A 202 -5.92 -0.50 10.54
CA ASN A 202 -5.06 0.66 10.30
C ASN A 202 -3.68 0.48 10.94
N SER A 203 -2.60 0.51 10.15
CA SER A 203 -1.23 0.59 10.68
C SER A 203 -0.89 2.04 11.03
N VAL A 204 -1.14 2.45 12.26
CA VAL A 204 -0.93 3.83 12.73
C VAL A 204 0.52 4.26 12.55
N HIS A 205 1.48 3.34 12.76
CA HIS A 205 2.91 3.59 12.66
C HIS A 205 3.43 3.94 11.26
N LYS A 206 2.66 3.68 10.20
CA LYS A 206 3.14 3.93 8.82
C LYS A 206 3.06 5.40 8.43
N THR A 207 1.99 6.08 8.82
CA THR A 207 1.70 7.44 8.36
C THR A 207 1.38 8.42 9.49
N LEU A 208 1.02 7.90 10.66
CA LEU A 208 0.75 8.68 11.87
C LEU A 208 1.86 8.45 12.90
N GLY A 209 1.93 9.28 13.90
CA GLY A 209 3.06 9.33 14.85
C GLY A 209 2.98 8.28 15.95
N SER A 210 3.15 6.99 15.65
CA SER A 210 3.28 5.94 16.65
C SER A 210 4.48 5.03 16.37
N PHE A 211 4.89 4.23 17.35
CA PHE A 211 6.03 3.33 17.19
C PHE A 211 5.70 2.19 16.22
N THR A 212 6.72 1.76 15.47
CA THR A 212 6.62 0.61 14.54
C THR A 212 5.97 -0.57 15.24
N GLN A 213 5.12 -1.30 14.53
CA GLN A 213 4.32 -2.44 14.99
C GLN A 213 2.95 -2.04 15.57
N SER A 214 2.75 -0.81 16.03
CA SER A 214 1.46 -0.39 16.57
C SER A 214 0.41 -0.15 15.46
N ALA A 215 -0.80 -0.66 15.69
CA ALA A 215 -1.92 -0.56 14.77
C ALA A 215 -3.24 -0.42 15.56
N VAL A 216 -4.33 -0.18 14.85
CA VAL A 216 -5.68 -0.22 15.42
C VAL A 216 -6.61 -0.99 14.48
N MET A 217 -7.59 -1.68 15.05
CA MET A 217 -8.71 -2.27 14.34
C MET A 217 -9.98 -1.57 14.78
N ASN A 218 -10.68 -0.98 13.83
CA ASN A 218 -11.94 -0.27 14.02
C ASN A 218 -13.09 -1.18 13.57
N VAL A 219 -14.12 -1.31 14.42
CA VAL A 219 -15.34 -2.06 14.15
C VAL A 219 -16.50 -1.07 14.09
N ASN A 220 -17.29 -1.13 13.01
CA ASN A 220 -18.38 -0.19 12.73
C ASN A 220 -19.74 -0.87 12.50
N SER A 221 -19.82 -2.18 12.68
CA SER A 221 -21.02 -2.97 12.39
C SER A 221 -21.50 -3.71 13.64
N ASP A 222 -22.81 -3.72 13.86
CA ASP A 222 -23.47 -4.51 14.90
C ASP A 222 -23.63 -5.98 14.53
N LYS A 223 -23.28 -6.35 13.29
CA LYS A 223 -23.26 -7.74 12.82
C LYS A 223 -22.08 -8.54 13.34
N ILE A 224 -21.02 -7.86 13.79
CA ILE A 224 -19.80 -8.49 14.28
C ILE A 224 -20.03 -9.05 15.69
N ASP A 225 -19.76 -10.34 15.87
CA ASP A 225 -19.70 -10.94 17.22
C ASP A 225 -18.40 -10.48 17.91
N LEU A 226 -18.52 -9.45 18.74
CA LEU A 226 -17.38 -8.87 19.46
C LEU A 226 -16.71 -9.87 20.40
N ASN A 227 -17.46 -10.81 21.00
CA ASN A 227 -16.88 -11.81 21.90
C ASN A 227 -15.98 -12.77 21.11
N LEU A 228 -16.47 -13.25 19.97
CA LEU A 228 -15.69 -14.12 19.10
C LEU A 228 -14.46 -13.38 18.54
N LEU A 229 -14.62 -12.13 18.12
CA LEU A 229 -13.50 -11.32 17.64
C LEU A 229 -12.43 -11.10 18.73
N GLU A 230 -12.85 -10.82 19.96
CA GLU A 230 -11.95 -10.66 21.11
C GLU A 230 -11.23 -11.98 21.47
N ASP A 231 -11.91 -13.11 21.41
CA ASP A 231 -11.29 -14.44 21.58
C ASP A 231 -10.20 -14.68 20.52
N LYS A 232 -10.45 -14.31 19.25
CA LYS A 232 -9.43 -14.41 18.19
C LYS A 232 -8.28 -13.44 18.40
N LEU A 233 -8.55 -12.21 18.84
CA LEU A 233 -7.51 -11.25 19.20
C LEU A 233 -6.61 -11.78 20.32
N GLN A 234 -7.18 -12.40 21.36
CA GLN A 234 -6.41 -13.02 22.45
C GLN A 234 -5.48 -14.13 21.96
N MET A 235 -5.82 -14.82 20.87
CA MET A 235 -4.98 -15.89 20.30
C MET A 235 -3.77 -15.33 19.54
N VAL A 236 -3.88 -14.14 18.94
CA VAL A 236 -2.85 -13.58 18.05
C VAL A 236 -2.11 -12.39 18.65
N GLU A 237 -2.64 -11.77 19.69
CA GLU A 237 -1.99 -10.70 20.45
C GLU A 237 -1.20 -11.27 21.62
N SER A 238 -0.16 -10.54 22.05
CA SER A 238 0.64 -10.91 23.20
C SER A 238 -0.16 -10.80 24.49
N SER A 239 -0.12 -11.84 25.34
CA SER A 239 -0.69 -11.78 26.70
C SER A 239 0.04 -10.79 27.63
N SER A 240 1.21 -10.30 27.20
CA SER A 240 2.01 -9.25 27.88
C SER A 240 2.26 -8.11 26.91
N PRO A 241 1.24 -7.27 26.61
CA PRO A 241 1.36 -6.24 25.60
C PRO A 241 2.40 -5.18 25.99
N SER A 242 3.13 -4.68 25.00
CA SER A 242 4.10 -3.60 25.22
C SER A 242 3.38 -2.30 25.58
N TYR A 243 3.55 -1.82 26.81
CA TYR A 243 3.01 -0.53 27.22
C TYR A 243 3.60 0.65 26.46
N LEU A 244 4.83 0.53 25.91
CA LEU A 244 5.41 1.58 25.07
C LEU A 244 4.64 1.71 23.75
N LEU A 245 4.24 0.59 23.14
CA LEU A 245 3.42 0.61 21.93
C LEU A 245 2.02 1.15 22.21
N LEU A 246 1.39 0.72 23.30
CA LEU A 246 0.08 1.24 23.71
C LEU A 246 0.14 2.74 24.01
N ALA A 247 1.15 3.20 24.75
CA ALA A 247 1.35 4.62 25.02
C ALA A 247 1.58 5.42 23.73
N SER A 248 2.32 4.88 22.75
CA SER A 248 2.54 5.56 21.47
C SER A 248 1.25 5.73 20.66
N LEU A 249 0.34 4.74 20.71
CA LEU A 249 -0.99 4.83 20.09
C LEU A 249 -1.85 5.89 20.78
N ASP A 250 -1.84 5.90 22.10
CA ASP A 250 -2.61 6.86 22.90
C ASP A 250 -2.11 8.29 22.66
N MET A 251 -0.79 8.49 22.66
CA MET A 251 -0.17 9.78 22.34
C MET A 251 -0.50 10.23 20.91
N SER A 252 -0.47 9.31 19.93
CA SER A 252 -0.84 9.63 18.55
C SER A 252 -2.29 10.10 18.46
N ALA A 253 -3.21 9.41 19.12
CA ALA A 253 -4.62 9.79 19.17
C ALA A 253 -4.82 11.16 19.84
N ASP A 254 -4.12 11.43 20.94
CA ASP A 254 -4.18 12.70 21.66
C ASP A 254 -3.63 13.87 20.82
N ILE A 255 -2.51 13.67 20.11
CA ILE A 255 -1.93 14.66 19.20
C ILE A 255 -2.92 14.97 18.06
N ILE A 256 -3.55 13.95 17.50
CA ILE A 256 -4.52 14.13 16.41
C ILE A 256 -5.79 14.83 16.91
N ASP A 257 -6.32 14.47 18.08
CA ASP A 257 -7.51 15.12 18.64
C ASP A 257 -7.25 16.61 18.92
N LYS A 258 -6.07 16.96 19.42
CA LYS A 258 -5.70 18.34 19.81
C LYS A 258 -5.15 19.19 18.66
N HIS A 259 -4.36 18.62 17.77
CA HIS A 259 -3.57 19.34 16.78
C HIS A 259 -3.84 18.89 15.33
N GLY A 260 -4.76 17.93 15.13
CA GLY A 260 -5.09 17.38 13.81
C GLY A 260 -5.36 18.45 12.75
N PRO A 261 -6.20 19.47 13.00
CA PRO A 261 -6.47 20.52 12.00
C PRO A 261 -5.21 21.14 11.43
N LEU A 262 -4.25 21.51 12.28
CA LEU A 262 -2.99 22.14 11.85
C LEU A 262 -2.07 21.14 11.12
N ILE A 263 -1.93 19.94 11.65
CA ILE A 263 -1.04 18.90 11.11
C ILE A 263 -1.49 18.50 9.70
N PHE A 264 -2.76 18.18 9.52
CA PHE A 264 -3.29 17.69 8.25
C PHE A 264 -3.39 18.79 7.20
N ALA A 265 -3.71 20.02 7.58
CA ALA A 265 -3.68 21.16 6.66
C ALA A 265 -2.26 21.41 6.11
N ARG A 266 -1.24 21.40 6.98
CA ARG A 266 0.17 21.55 6.57
C ARG A 266 0.65 20.40 5.71
N TRP A 267 0.30 19.17 6.09
CA TRP A 267 0.67 18.00 5.31
C TRP A 267 0.09 18.08 3.90
N LYS A 268 -1.19 18.42 3.77
CA LYS A 268 -1.86 18.66 2.48
C LYS A 268 -1.14 19.77 1.68
N GLU A 269 -0.90 20.93 2.29
CA GLU A 269 -0.21 22.05 1.67
C GLU A 269 1.19 21.67 1.14
N ASN A 270 1.93 20.89 1.92
CA ASN A 270 3.26 20.40 1.51
C ASN A 270 3.18 19.47 0.29
N ILE A 271 2.20 18.56 0.26
CA ILE A 271 1.96 17.68 -0.89
C ILE A 271 1.56 18.48 -2.11
N GLU A 272 0.60 19.40 -2.00
CA GLU A 272 0.14 20.25 -3.10
C GLU A 272 1.27 21.09 -3.69
N TRP A 273 2.07 21.72 -2.83
CA TRP A 273 3.24 22.46 -3.24
C TRP A 273 4.25 21.56 -3.97
N PHE A 274 4.59 20.40 -3.40
CA PHE A 274 5.54 19.47 -4.01
C PHE A 274 5.07 19.04 -5.40
N LEU A 275 3.82 18.60 -5.53
CA LEU A 275 3.23 18.20 -6.80
C LEU A 275 3.18 19.36 -7.82
N GLY A 276 2.99 20.60 -7.36
CA GLY A 276 3.09 21.78 -8.19
C GLY A 276 4.50 22.02 -8.73
N GLU A 277 5.52 21.84 -7.87
CA GLU A 277 6.92 22.04 -8.22
C GLU A 277 7.48 20.93 -9.12
N THR A 278 7.05 19.68 -8.92
CA THR A 278 7.50 18.55 -9.77
C THR A 278 7.10 18.71 -11.22
N LYS A 279 5.98 19.38 -11.52
CA LYS A 279 5.57 19.71 -12.91
C LYS A 279 6.59 20.54 -13.68
N LYS A 280 7.49 21.25 -12.99
CA LYS A 280 8.55 22.07 -13.57
C LYS A 280 9.81 21.26 -13.92
N ILE A 281 9.89 19.99 -13.49
CA ILE A 281 11.04 19.12 -13.72
C ILE A 281 10.80 18.32 -15.01
N LYS A 282 11.55 18.64 -16.05
CA LYS A 282 11.44 17.95 -17.34
C LYS A 282 11.91 16.49 -17.19
N GLY A 283 11.07 15.57 -17.64
CA GLY A 283 11.38 14.13 -17.62
C GLY A 283 11.03 13.43 -16.32
N LEU A 284 10.47 14.14 -15.33
CA LEU A 284 9.83 13.56 -14.16
C LEU A 284 8.32 13.46 -14.38
N SER A 285 7.77 12.30 -14.16
CA SER A 285 6.33 12.04 -14.02
C SER A 285 6.02 11.65 -12.58
N VAL A 286 4.90 12.12 -12.06
CA VAL A 286 4.41 11.75 -10.72
C VAL A 286 2.98 11.25 -10.88
N MET A 287 2.74 10.01 -10.50
CA MET A 287 1.38 9.47 -10.48
C MET A 287 0.61 10.12 -9.32
N ASN A 288 -0.42 10.89 -9.66
CA ASN A 288 -1.20 11.67 -8.69
C ASN A 288 -2.71 11.57 -8.90
N SER A 289 -3.17 10.66 -9.75
CA SER A 289 -4.60 10.44 -10.00
C SER A 289 -4.85 9.00 -10.41
N ALA A 290 -6.02 8.49 -10.08
CA ALA A 290 -6.53 7.22 -10.52
C ALA A 290 -7.01 7.22 -12.00
N ARG A 291 -6.68 8.25 -12.80
CA ARG A 291 -7.08 8.36 -14.21
C ARG A 291 -6.66 7.17 -15.08
N GLN A 292 -5.89 6.26 -14.51
CA GLN A 292 -5.36 5.07 -15.16
C GLN A 292 -5.95 3.77 -14.59
N GLY A 293 -7.07 3.85 -13.86
CA GLY A 293 -7.83 2.70 -13.37
C GLY A 293 -9.29 3.10 -13.18
N ALA A 294 -10.21 2.25 -13.60
CA ALA A 294 -11.58 2.61 -13.95
C ALA A 294 -12.50 3.08 -12.80
N SER A 295 -12.10 3.10 -11.52
CA SER A 295 -13.05 3.44 -10.45
C SER A 295 -12.42 3.88 -9.12
N GLY A 296 -11.11 4.12 -9.04
CA GLY A 296 -10.46 4.37 -7.77
C GLY A 296 -10.09 5.82 -7.52
N GLU A 297 -10.23 6.26 -6.27
CA GLU A 297 -9.61 7.48 -5.76
C GLU A 297 -8.12 7.21 -5.47
N PHE A 298 -7.34 8.27 -5.30
CA PHE A 298 -5.90 8.17 -5.11
C PHE A 298 -5.44 8.89 -3.83
N ASP A 299 -4.66 8.19 -3.01
CA ASP A 299 -4.01 8.74 -1.83
C ASP A 299 -2.69 9.43 -2.20
N SER A 300 -2.73 10.73 -2.32
CA SER A 300 -1.59 11.57 -2.72
C SER A 300 -0.47 11.66 -1.67
N THR A 301 -0.59 11.01 -0.51
CA THR A 301 0.53 10.84 0.42
C THR A 301 1.59 9.88 -0.10
N LYS A 302 1.25 9.08 -1.12
CA LYS A 302 2.15 8.19 -1.86
C LYS A 302 2.69 8.93 -3.08
N LEU A 303 3.94 9.33 -3.02
CA LEU A 303 4.63 10.04 -4.11
C LEU A 303 5.28 8.99 -5.02
N ASN A 304 4.56 8.58 -6.06
CA ASN A 304 5.07 7.63 -7.06
C ASN A 304 5.79 8.38 -8.16
N LEU A 305 7.11 8.29 -8.18
CA LEU A 305 8.01 9.05 -9.05
C LEU A 305 8.48 8.16 -10.20
N ASP A 306 8.47 8.68 -11.44
CA ASP A 306 8.97 8.02 -12.64
C ASP A 306 9.85 8.98 -13.43
N MET A 307 11.11 8.58 -13.66
CA MET A 307 12.08 9.33 -14.49
C MET A 307 12.55 8.50 -15.70
N SER A 308 11.77 7.52 -16.13
CA SER A 308 12.07 6.67 -17.29
C SER A 308 12.23 7.47 -18.60
N ALA A 309 11.56 8.59 -18.72
CA ALA A 309 11.75 9.54 -19.84
C ALA A 309 13.19 10.07 -19.93
N LEU A 310 13.98 10.01 -18.86
CA LEU A 310 15.40 10.34 -18.81
C LEU A 310 16.31 9.12 -18.91
N GLY A 311 15.73 7.91 -19.11
CA GLY A 311 16.45 6.64 -19.17
C GLY A 311 16.81 6.07 -17.80
N LEU A 312 16.19 6.54 -16.71
CA LEU A 312 16.37 6.01 -15.36
C LEU A 312 15.29 4.99 -15.05
N SER A 313 15.69 3.77 -14.68
CA SER A 313 14.77 2.85 -14.02
C SER A 313 14.50 3.27 -12.57
N GLY A 314 13.49 2.69 -11.93
CA GLY A 314 13.23 2.94 -10.52
C GLY A 314 14.44 2.63 -9.63
N ASP A 315 15.15 1.50 -9.88
CA ASP A 315 16.35 1.12 -9.14
C ASP A 315 17.47 2.15 -9.30
N MET A 316 17.69 2.67 -10.53
CA MET A 316 18.69 3.71 -10.76
C MET A 316 18.34 5.02 -10.06
N LEU A 317 17.05 5.37 -10.04
CA LEU A 317 16.58 6.55 -9.31
C LEU A 317 16.77 6.39 -7.80
N ASP A 318 16.50 5.19 -7.27
CA ASP A 318 16.69 4.88 -5.85
C ASP A 318 18.17 4.99 -5.45
N GLU A 319 19.09 4.44 -6.25
CA GLU A 319 20.54 4.59 -6.02
C GLU A 319 20.98 6.06 -6.01
N GLU A 320 20.45 6.88 -6.93
CA GLU A 320 20.78 8.31 -6.98
C GLU A 320 20.23 9.08 -5.77
N LEU A 321 19.04 8.72 -5.28
CA LEU A 321 18.45 9.32 -4.09
C LEU A 321 19.18 8.86 -2.82
N MET A 322 19.54 7.57 -2.72
CA MET A 322 20.33 7.04 -1.57
C MET A 322 21.68 7.75 -1.43
N LYS A 323 22.37 8.06 -2.53
CA LYS A 323 23.63 8.84 -2.51
C LYS A 323 23.45 10.24 -1.89
N ARG A 324 22.21 10.75 -1.85
CA ARG A 324 21.82 12.05 -1.28
C ARG A 324 21.17 11.93 0.10
N GLY A 325 21.19 10.72 0.68
CA GLY A 325 20.60 10.42 1.98
C GLY A 325 19.07 10.52 1.97
N ILE A 326 18.45 10.10 0.86
CA ILE A 326 17.00 9.97 0.70
C ILE A 326 16.70 8.50 0.42
N TYR A 327 15.83 7.91 1.21
CA TYR A 327 15.47 6.49 1.14
C TYR A 327 14.01 6.37 0.71
N SER A 328 13.75 5.61 -0.34
CA SER A 328 12.42 5.30 -0.81
C SER A 328 11.76 4.19 0.00
N GLU A 329 10.45 4.05 -0.10
CA GLU A 329 9.71 2.95 0.52
C GLU A 329 9.70 1.71 -0.37
N LEU A 330 9.54 1.90 -1.68
CA LEU A 330 9.38 0.81 -2.64
C LEU A 330 9.85 1.21 -4.02
N VAL A 331 10.44 0.26 -4.73
CA VAL A 331 10.71 0.35 -6.16
C VAL A 331 9.98 -0.79 -6.89
N THR A 332 9.28 -0.44 -7.97
CA THR A 332 8.61 -1.41 -8.87
C THR A 332 8.77 -0.94 -10.31
N GLY A 333 9.59 -1.64 -11.09
CA GLY A 333 9.86 -1.25 -12.47
C GLY A 333 10.46 0.16 -12.57
N ASN A 334 9.73 1.08 -13.20
CA ASN A 334 10.13 2.48 -13.31
C ASN A 334 9.59 3.36 -12.18
N ILE A 335 8.67 2.84 -11.38
CA ILE A 335 8.08 3.58 -10.25
C ILE A 335 8.95 3.46 -9.02
N LEU A 336 9.33 4.59 -8.46
CA LEU A 336 9.89 4.73 -7.14
C LEU A 336 8.88 5.42 -6.23
N MET A 337 8.46 4.78 -5.16
CA MET A 337 7.47 5.32 -4.23
C MET A 337 8.12 5.84 -2.96
N CYS A 338 7.85 7.12 -2.65
CA CYS A 338 8.13 7.71 -1.35
C CYS A 338 6.82 7.86 -0.58
N MET A 339 6.79 7.39 0.65
CA MET A 339 5.64 7.54 1.53
C MET A 339 5.84 8.75 2.45
N THR A 340 4.83 9.62 2.50
CA THR A 340 4.83 10.75 3.44
C THR A 340 4.00 10.42 4.68
N GLY A 341 4.28 11.11 5.79
CA GLY A 341 3.58 10.96 7.06
C GLY A 341 3.39 12.29 7.77
N MET A 342 2.61 12.30 8.84
CA MET A 342 2.29 13.53 9.60
C MET A 342 3.52 14.23 10.19
N GLY A 343 4.65 13.54 10.30
CA GLY A 343 5.90 14.09 10.82
C GLY A 343 6.77 14.79 9.77
N ASN A 344 6.44 14.70 8.48
CA ASN A 344 7.22 15.37 7.45
C ASN A 344 6.98 16.89 7.44
N VAL A 345 8.08 17.62 7.38
CA VAL A 345 8.09 19.08 7.30
C VAL A 345 8.43 19.56 5.88
N ARG A 346 8.19 20.82 5.59
CA ARG A 346 8.48 21.43 4.27
C ARG A 346 9.90 21.12 3.77
N GLY A 347 10.90 21.18 4.65
CA GLY A 347 12.30 20.91 4.32
C GLY A 347 12.56 19.50 3.77
N ASP A 348 11.76 18.48 4.16
CA ASP A 348 11.89 17.12 3.62
C ASP A 348 11.50 17.10 2.14
N TYR A 349 10.38 17.75 1.79
CA TYR A 349 9.92 17.86 0.41
C TYR A 349 10.88 18.73 -0.45
N GLU A 350 11.43 19.79 0.11
CA GLU A 350 12.44 20.63 -0.56
C GLU A 350 13.71 19.83 -0.85
N LYS A 351 14.18 19.03 0.10
CA LYS A 351 15.33 18.15 -0.07
C LYS A 351 15.10 17.14 -1.20
N LEU A 352 13.95 16.47 -1.21
CA LEU A 352 13.58 15.53 -2.29
C LEU A 352 13.50 16.26 -3.65
N LEU A 353 12.83 17.41 -3.69
CA LEU A 353 12.67 18.18 -4.91
C LEU A 353 14.02 18.68 -5.49
N ALA A 354 14.93 19.13 -4.63
CA ALA A 354 16.27 19.55 -5.04
C ALA A 354 17.06 18.37 -5.62
N ALA A 355 16.99 17.19 -4.98
CA ALA A 355 17.63 15.98 -5.49
C ALA A 355 17.08 15.57 -6.86
N LEU A 356 15.76 15.60 -7.04
CA LEU A 356 15.11 15.26 -8.33
C LEU A 356 15.50 16.25 -9.45
N ARG A 357 15.61 17.55 -9.15
CA ARG A 357 16.08 18.57 -10.11
C ARG A 357 17.53 18.30 -10.55
N GLU A 358 18.41 18.09 -9.60
CA GLU A 358 19.82 17.77 -9.86
C GLU A 358 19.99 16.50 -10.70
N ILE A 359 19.23 15.44 -10.38
CA ILE A 359 19.21 14.20 -11.15
C ILE A 359 18.70 14.47 -12.57
N ALA A 360 17.60 15.20 -12.72
CA ALA A 360 17.05 15.53 -14.03
C ALA A 360 18.04 16.33 -14.90
N GLU A 361 18.71 17.32 -14.35
CA GLU A 361 19.75 18.11 -15.05
C GLU A 361 20.91 17.22 -15.51
N ARG A 362 21.40 16.35 -14.62
CA ARG A 362 22.50 15.42 -14.92
C ARG A 362 22.17 14.48 -16.07
N TYR A 363 20.96 13.91 -16.11
CA TYR A 363 20.56 12.94 -17.12
C TYR A 363 19.99 13.58 -18.40
N SER A 364 19.54 14.84 -18.36
CA SER A 364 19.13 15.59 -19.55
C SER A 364 20.31 16.01 -20.43
N GLY A 365 21.51 16.13 -19.88
CA GLY A 365 22.71 16.66 -20.55
C GLY A 365 23.43 15.71 -21.51
N GLY A 366 22.90 14.55 -21.81
CA GLY A 366 23.44 13.59 -22.81
C GLY A 366 24.76 12.89 -22.43
N ARG A 367 25.42 13.29 -21.34
CA ARG A 367 26.74 12.73 -20.97
C ARG A 367 26.67 11.34 -20.28
N CYS A 368 25.49 10.88 -19.89
CA CYS A 368 25.32 9.58 -19.23
C CYS A 368 24.68 8.49 -20.10
N ARG A 369 24.34 8.78 -21.38
CA ARG A 369 23.82 7.73 -22.29
C ARG A 369 24.83 6.61 -22.53
N GLU A 370 26.13 6.88 -22.46
CA GLU A 370 27.16 5.86 -22.70
C GLU A 370 27.38 4.92 -21.49
N ALA A 371 27.24 5.41 -20.24
CA ALA A 371 27.49 4.57 -19.04
C ALA A 371 26.32 3.60 -18.75
N GLY A 372 25.07 3.99 -18.98
CA GLY A 372 23.90 3.13 -18.78
C GLY A 372 23.73 2.09 -19.88
N VAL A 373 24.01 2.48 -21.14
CA VAL A 373 23.95 1.58 -22.29
C VAL A 373 25.09 0.54 -22.26
N CYS A 374 26.27 0.89 -21.73
CA CYS A 374 27.37 -0.06 -21.58
C CYS A 374 27.11 -1.13 -20.50
N ARG A 375 26.44 -0.80 -19.36
CA ARG A 375 26.05 -1.83 -18.39
C ARG A 375 24.96 -2.76 -18.94
N ALA A 376 23.91 -2.23 -19.55
CA ALA A 376 22.88 -3.06 -20.14
C ALA A 376 23.38 -3.92 -21.32
N LYS A 377 24.40 -3.47 -22.09
CA LYS A 377 25.01 -4.28 -23.15
C LYS A 377 25.93 -5.38 -22.62
N ASN A 378 26.70 -5.11 -21.54
CA ASN A 378 27.57 -6.13 -20.95
C ASN A 378 26.76 -7.23 -20.22
N ASP A 379 25.61 -6.89 -19.60
CA ASP A 379 24.74 -7.88 -18.97
C ASP A 379 23.97 -8.73 -20.00
N LEU A 380 23.69 -8.17 -21.21
CA LEU A 380 23.05 -8.89 -22.32
C LEU A 380 23.99 -9.83 -23.10
N GLU A 381 25.31 -9.66 -23.03
CA GLU A 381 26.25 -10.57 -23.69
C GLU A 381 26.56 -11.84 -22.88
N MET A 382 26.24 -11.90 -21.59
CA MET A 382 26.46 -13.07 -20.74
C MET A 382 25.34 -14.12 -20.79
N HIS A 383 24.17 -13.80 -21.33
CA HIS A 383 23.05 -14.76 -21.48
C HIS A 383 22.51 -14.81 -22.90
N LYS A 384 23.21 -15.49 -23.79
CA LYS A 384 22.69 -15.90 -25.11
C LYS A 384 21.74 -17.09 -24.94
N ASN A 385 20.55 -16.86 -24.41
CA ASN A 385 19.37 -17.68 -24.70
C ASN A 385 18.23 -16.73 -25.09
N LYS A 386 17.61 -17.00 -26.20
CA LYS A 386 16.67 -16.14 -26.96
C LYS A 386 15.68 -15.40 -26.08
N PRO A 387 15.52 -14.07 -26.27
CA PRO A 387 14.41 -13.34 -25.64
C PRO A 387 13.09 -13.76 -26.29
N VAL A 388 12.07 -13.96 -25.48
CA VAL A 388 10.69 -13.99 -25.94
C VAL A 388 10.36 -12.57 -26.42
N GLU A 389 10.15 -12.41 -27.71
CA GLU A 389 9.74 -11.15 -28.31
C GLU A 389 8.33 -10.81 -27.81
N VAL A 390 8.25 -9.85 -26.89
CA VAL A 390 7.02 -9.09 -26.65
C VAL A 390 7.07 -7.89 -27.58
N GLU A 391 6.20 -7.86 -28.58
CA GLU A 391 6.05 -6.73 -29.47
C GLU A 391 5.74 -5.45 -28.69
N ASN A 392 6.57 -4.45 -28.93
CA ASN A 392 6.60 -3.07 -28.40
C ASN A 392 7.56 -2.80 -27.22
N GLY A 393 8.66 -2.27 -27.63
CA GLY A 393 9.76 -1.60 -27.00
C GLY A 393 9.66 -1.14 -25.56
N GLY A 394 10.46 -1.75 -24.70
CA GLY A 394 10.77 -1.31 -23.36
C GLY A 394 10.47 -2.40 -22.34
N VAL A 395 11.51 -3.07 -21.82
CA VAL A 395 11.37 -4.01 -20.69
C VAL A 395 11.08 -3.21 -19.43
N SER A 396 9.81 -2.91 -19.19
CA SER A 396 9.32 -2.45 -17.90
C SER A 396 9.14 -3.67 -17.00
N LEU A 397 10.01 -3.83 -16.00
CA LEU A 397 9.82 -4.82 -14.95
C LEU A 397 8.82 -4.30 -13.91
N GLY A 398 7.61 -4.01 -14.37
CA GLY A 398 6.45 -3.87 -13.50
C GLY A 398 6.15 -5.20 -12.79
N TYR A 399 5.34 -5.15 -11.75
CA TYR A 399 4.77 -6.37 -11.16
C TYR A 399 4.04 -7.12 -12.29
N PRO A 400 4.55 -8.25 -12.77
CA PRO A 400 3.94 -8.86 -13.95
C PRO A 400 2.54 -9.32 -13.60
N CYS A 401 1.58 -8.99 -14.45
CA CYS A 401 0.28 -9.63 -14.40
C CYS A 401 0.46 -11.02 -15.01
N PHE A 402 0.75 -12.01 -14.17
CA PHE A 402 0.87 -13.40 -14.63
C PHE A 402 -0.49 -14.02 -14.98
N GLY A 403 -1.55 -13.22 -15.02
CA GLY A 403 -2.91 -13.72 -15.22
C GLY A 403 -3.40 -14.52 -14.00
N THR A 404 -4.49 -15.24 -14.20
CA THR A 404 -5.01 -16.19 -13.22
C THR A 404 -4.12 -17.44 -13.24
N LEU A 405 -3.41 -17.70 -12.14
CA LEU A 405 -2.62 -18.92 -12.01
C LEU A 405 -3.54 -20.11 -11.79
N GLU A 406 -3.20 -21.26 -12.38
CA GLU A 406 -3.94 -22.50 -12.17
C GLU A 406 -3.82 -22.92 -10.70
N LEU A 407 -4.96 -23.07 -10.02
CA LEU A 407 -5.04 -23.47 -8.63
C LEU A 407 -5.26 -24.98 -8.54
N CYS A 408 -4.39 -25.66 -7.80
CA CYS A 408 -4.42 -27.10 -7.56
C CYS A 408 -4.38 -27.37 -6.06
N SER A 409 -4.78 -28.55 -5.65
CA SER A 409 -4.55 -29.00 -4.25
C SER A 409 -3.05 -29.06 -3.99
N VAL A 410 -2.63 -28.55 -2.83
CA VAL A 410 -1.24 -28.66 -2.39
C VAL A 410 -0.94 -30.12 -2.05
N PRO A 411 0.01 -30.78 -2.72
CA PRO A 411 0.36 -32.17 -2.41
C PRO A 411 0.91 -32.30 -0.98
N ASP A 412 0.58 -33.41 -0.30
CA ASP A 412 1.12 -33.71 1.03
C ASP A 412 2.64 -33.89 0.99
N ASP A 413 3.13 -34.63 0.00
CA ASP A 413 4.56 -34.79 -0.24
C ASP A 413 5.14 -33.58 -0.94
N LYS A 414 6.21 -33.03 -0.38
CA LYS A 414 6.87 -31.80 -0.83
C LYS A 414 8.36 -32.07 -1.06
N GLU A 415 8.92 -31.34 -2.04
CA GLU A 415 10.34 -31.36 -2.32
C GLU A 415 10.88 -29.96 -2.63
N LYS A 416 12.20 -29.77 -2.55
CA LYS A 416 12.86 -28.53 -2.93
C LYS A 416 13.54 -28.70 -4.28
N VAL A 417 13.13 -27.92 -5.26
CA VAL A 417 13.71 -27.88 -6.61
C VAL A 417 14.35 -26.54 -6.88
N ARG A 418 15.28 -26.45 -7.83
CA ARG A 418 15.81 -25.16 -8.28
C ARG A 418 14.71 -24.34 -8.91
N LEU A 419 14.77 -23.03 -8.75
CA LEU A 419 13.75 -22.13 -9.30
C LEU A 419 13.59 -22.28 -10.82
N CYS A 420 14.71 -22.50 -11.57
CA CYS A 420 14.66 -22.78 -13.01
C CYS A 420 14.04 -24.13 -13.40
N GLU A 421 13.87 -25.04 -12.44
CA GLU A 421 13.26 -26.36 -12.62
C GLU A 421 11.83 -26.42 -12.06
N SER A 422 11.30 -25.28 -11.59
CA SER A 422 10.01 -25.23 -10.89
C SER A 422 8.81 -24.91 -11.81
N ALA A 423 9.05 -24.67 -13.10
CA ALA A 423 7.96 -24.41 -14.04
C ALA A 423 6.96 -25.58 -14.08
N ASP A 424 5.67 -25.26 -14.16
CA ASP A 424 4.52 -26.17 -14.15
C ASP A 424 4.32 -26.98 -12.84
N ARG A 425 5.18 -26.75 -11.82
CA ARG A 425 5.04 -27.39 -10.52
C ARG A 425 4.07 -26.62 -9.62
N VAL A 426 3.31 -27.35 -8.81
CA VAL A 426 2.43 -26.77 -7.80
C VAL A 426 3.25 -26.20 -6.65
N CYS A 427 3.13 -24.91 -6.39
CA CYS A 427 3.83 -24.25 -5.29
C CYS A 427 3.29 -24.74 -3.94
N ALA A 428 4.19 -25.04 -3.01
CA ALA A 428 3.81 -25.52 -1.69
C ALA A 428 4.08 -24.50 -0.56
N VAL A 429 4.78 -23.39 -0.88
CA VAL A 429 5.08 -22.29 0.05
C VAL A 429 5.04 -20.99 -0.73
N SER A 430 4.37 -19.96 -0.22
CA SER A 430 4.26 -18.68 -0.91
C SER A 430 5.62 -18.09 -1.29
N ILE A 431 5.73 -17.61 -2.53
CA ILE A 431 6.90 -16.86 -3.05
C ILE A 431 6.56 -15.37 -2.99
N ILE A 432 7.27 -14.62 -2.13
CA ILE A 432 6.88 -13.26 -1.75
C ILE A 432 8.09 -12.32 -1.84
N PRO A 433 8.12 -11.38 -2.79
CA PRO A 433 9.07 -10.27 -2.75
C PRO A 433 8.79 -9.37 -1.55
N TYR A 434 9.85 -8.85 -0.93
CA TYR A 434 9.69 -7.95 0.21
C TYR A 434 10.68 -6.78 0.14
N PRO A 435 10.20 -5.54 0.12
CA PRO A 435 8.81 -5.06 0.00
C PRO A 435 8.15 -5.50 -1.32
N PRO A 436 6.79 -5.42 -1.48
CA PRO A 436 5.76 -4.99 -0.54
C PRO A 436 5.22 -6.10 0.38
N GLY A 437 5.56 -7.37 0.16
CA GLY A 437 5.02 -8.48 0.95
C GLY A 437 3.72 -9.06 0.38
N ILE A 438 3.47 -8.86 -0.91
CA ILE A 438 2.37 -9.46 -1.67
C ILE A 438 2.89 -10.75 -2.33
N PRO A 439 2.23 -11.91 -2.14
CA PRO A 439 2.66 -13.14 -2.78
C PRO A 439 2.53 -13.09 -4.31
N LEU A 440 3.62 -13.41 -5.00
CA LEU A 440 3.60 -13.67 -6.45
C LEU A 440 2.93 -15.01 -6.75
N VAL A 441 3.27 -16.02 -5.94
CA VAL A 441 2.69 -17.36 -6.01
C VAL A 441 2.29 -17.79 -4.61
N CYS A 442 1.10 -18.39 -4.50
CA CYS A 442 0.58 -18.96 -3.27
C CYS A 442 0.67 -20.49 -3.29
N PRO A 443 0.59 -21.15 -2.12
CA PRO A 443 0.43 -22.59 -2.09
C PRO A 443 -0.79 -23.04 -2.90
N GLY A 444 -0.61 -24.08 -3.72
CA GLY A 444 -1.65 -24.57 -4.63
C GLY A 444 -1.59 -23.95 -6.03
N GLU A 445 -0.99 -22.79 -6.22
CA GLU A 445 -0.84 -22.21 -7.56
C GLU A 445 0.34 -22.85 -8.31
N LYS A 446 0.19 -23.04 -9.63
CA LYS A 446 1.29 -23.49 -10.48
C LYS A 446 2.26 -22.36 -10.78
N ILE A 447 3.54 -22.65 -10.69
CA ILE A 447 4.62 -21.73 -11.03
C ILE A 447 4.80 -21.72 -12.55
N THR A 448 4.63 -20.57 -13.21
CA THR A 448 4.92 -20.45 -14.65
C THR A 448 6.40 -20.23 -14.91
N ALA A 449 6.88 -20.52 -16.13
CA ALA A 449 8.28 -20.31 -16.53
C ALA A 449 8.65 -18.81 -16.44
N GLU A 450 7.75 -17.91 -16.85
CA GLU A 450 7.92 -16.46 -16.80
C GLU A 450 8.06 -15.98 -15.36
N LEU A 451 7.25 -16.53 -14.45
CA LEU A 451 7.28 -16.19 -13.05
C LEU A 451 8.59 -16.67 -12.39
N ALA A 452 9.04 -17.87 -12.71
CA ALA A 452 10.34 -18.37 -12.21
C ALA A 452 11.51 -17.50 -12.72
N ALA A 453 11.46 -17.05 -13.97
CA ALA A 453 12.44 -16.13 -14.54
C ALA A 453 12.42 -14.77 -13.83
N TYR A 454 11.22 -14.19 -13.61
CA TYR A 454 11.06 -12.92 -12.91
C TYR A 454 11.58 -12.96 -11.46
N VAL A 455 11.27 -14.02 -10.73
CA VAL A 455 11.78 -14.22 -9.36
C VAL A 455 13.30 -14.35 -9.35
N SER A 456 13.87 -15.02 -10.35
CA SER A 456 15.33 -15.14 -10.51
C SER A 456 15.98 -13.78 -10.74
N GLU A 457 15.37 -12.93 -11.56
CA GLU A 457 15.85 -11.58 -11.85
C GLU A 457 15.75 -10.66 -10.63
N LEU A 458 14.64 -10.67 -9.89
CA LEU A 458 14.49 -9.92 -8.63
C LEU A 458 15.64 -10.26 -7.67
N ARG A 459 15.97 -11.55 -7.52
CA ARG A 459 17.06 -11.98 -6.66
C ARG A 459 18.44 -11.54 -7.17
N ALA A 460 18.65 -11.60 -8.49
CA ALA A 460 19.91 -11.14 -9.09
C ALA A 460 20.15 -9.63 -8.87
N ARG A 461 19.06 -8.86 -8.77
CA ARG A 461 19.08 -7.43 -8.42
C ARG A 461 19.20 -7.16 -6.91
N GLY A 462 19.28 -8.20 -6.08
CA GLY A 462 19.44 -8.07 -4.62
C GLY A 462 18.12 -7.97 -3.84
N HIS A 463 16.95 -8.10 -4.48
CA HIS A 463 15.70 -8.11 -3.76
C HIS A 463 15.54 -9.35 -2.89
N LYS A 464 15.02 -9.16 -1.69
CA LYS A 464 14.68 -10.26 -0.79
C LYS A 464 13.39 -10.92 -1.27
N VAL A 465 13.44 -12.23 -1.53
CA VAL A 465 12.26 -13.03 -1.89
C VAL A 465 12.08 -14.13 -0.85
N ILE A 466 10.99 -14.06 -0.09
CA ILE A 466 10.59 -15.06 0.89
C ILE A 466 10.06 -16.29 0.12
N GLY A 467 10.28 -17.50 0.65
CA GLY A 467 9.87 -18.75 -0.02
C GLY A 467 10.92 -19.31 -0.99
N VAL A 468 11.99 -18.54 -1.27
CA VAL A 468 13.14 -18.99 -2.03
C VAL A 468 14.34 -19.08 -1.10
N THR A 469 15.01 -20.23 -1.07
CA THR A 469 16.20 -20.44 -0.24
C THR A 469 17.43 -19.66 -0.77
N ALA A 470 18.45 -19.49 0.06
CA ALA A 470 19.67 -18.79 -0.33
C ALA A 470 20.33 -19.41 -1.58
N ASP A 471 20.29 -20.75 -1.71
CA ASP A 471 20.79 -21.51 -2.86
C ASP A 471 19.81 -21.59 -4.05
N GLY A 472 18.73 -20.77 -4.03
CA GLY A 472 17.83 -20.59 -5.17
C GLY A 472 16.79 -21.70 -5.35
N LYS A 473 16.43 -22.40 -4.29
CA LYS A 473 15.40 -23.44 -4.34
C LYS A 473 14.07 -22.97 -3.81
N VAL A 474 12.98 -23.51 -4.38
CA VAL A 474 11.60 -23.33 -3.96
C VAL A 474 11.01 -24.67 -3.53
N THR A 475 10.02 -24.63 -2.64
CA THR A 475 9.30 -25.83 -2.19
C THR A 475 8.08 -26.03 -3.07
N VAL A 476 7.98 -27.18 -3.70
CA VAL A 476 6.87 -27.58 -4.58
C VAL A 476 6.31 -28.93 -4.16
N GLY A 477 5.12 -29.24 -4.63
CA GLY A 477 4.58 -30.59 -4.50
C GLY A 477 5.45 -31.61 -5.23
N LYS A 478 5.65 -32.76 -4.63
CA LYS A 478 6.39 -33.87 -5.26
C LYS A 478 5.60 -34.45 -6.41
N GLU A 479 6.23 -34.64 -7.57
CA GLU A 479 5.59 -35.39 -8.66
C GLU A 479 5.47 -36.87 -8.26
N ASN A 480 4.25 -37.36 -8.19
CA ASN A 480 4.05 -38.79 -8.14
C ASN A 480 4.43 -39.31 -9.53
N ASN A 481 5.60 -39.95 -9.65
CA ASN A 481 5.93 -40.74 -10.82
C ASN A 481 4.83 -41.79 -11.00
N ARG A 482 3.86 -41.50 -11.89
CA ARG A 482 2.90 -42.48 -12.42
C ARG A 482 3.48 -43.15 -13.63
#